data_3f843cb3c89d9137d39b3409657258f9
#
_entry.id   3f843cb3c89d9137d39b3409657258f9
#
_cell.length_a   1.000
_cell.length_b   1.000
_cell.length_c   1.000
_cell.angle_alpha   90.00
_cell.angle_beta   90.00
_cell.angle_gamma   90.00
#
_symmetry.space_group_name_H-M   'P 1'
#
loop_
_entity.id
_entity.type
_entity.pdbx_description
1 polymer ?
#
loop_
_entity_poly.entity_id
_entity_poly.type
_entity_poly.pdbx_seq_one_letter_code
_entity_poly.pdbx_strand_id
1 'polypeptide(L)'
;AEFERIANLLENHYKDMHDMEFTVERGKLYMLQTRNGKRTAPAAVKIAVDMVAEGLIDKEEALMRIEPAQIDQLLHPTFDADELKAAEKLTKGLPASPGAACGQIYFNATDAENAVANGQKAILVRLETSPEDLAGMVAAEGILTARGGMTSHAAVVARGMGKCCVSGCSEIKVDEAAKKLIIGEYTFVEGDYI
;
A
#
# COMPACT_ATOMS: atom_id res chain seq x y z
N ALA A 1 -19.20 31.91 0.13
CA ALA A 1 -20.46 32.40 -0.47
C ALA A 1 -20.72 31.83 -1.89
N GLU A 2 -20.19 32.43 -2.99
CA GLU A 2 -20.54 31.96 -4.35
C GLU A 2 -19.97 30.56 -4.65
N PHE A 3 -18.71 30.29 -4.35
CA PHE A 3 -18.10 28.97 -4.49
C PHE A 3 -18.88 27.89 -3.74
N GLU A 4 -19.17 28.15 -2.49
CA GLU A 4 -19.93 27.25 -1.63
C GLU A 4 -21.34 26.96 -2.17
N ARG A 5 -22.02 27.98 -2.69
CA ARG A 5 -23.32 27.82 -3.36
C ARG A 5 -23.23 26.88 -4.56
N ILE A 6 -22.17 27.02 -5.38
CA ILE A 6 -21.96 26.18 -6.56
C ILE A 6 -21.55 24.77 -6.13
N ALA A 7 -20.65 24.62 -5.15
CA ALA A 7 -20.26 23.34 -4.61
C ALA A 7 -21.45 22.52 -4.10
N ASN A 8 -22.29 23.14 -3.27
CA ASN A 8 -23.51 22.51 -2.77
C ASN A 8 -24.52 22.18 -3.88
N LEU A 9 -24.62 23.02 -4.92
CA LEU A 9 -25.47 22.74 -6.07
C LEU A 9 -25.00 21.51 -6.83
N LEU A 10 -23.71 21.38 -7.09
CA LEU A 10 -23.11 20.24 -7.80
C LEU A 10 -23.22 18.96 -6.97
N GLU A 11 -22.86 19.01 -5.70
CA GLU A 11 -22.96 17.88 -4.78
C GLU A 11 -24.40 17.35 -4.67
N ASN A 12 -25.38 18.25 -4.50
CA ASN A 12 -26.79 17.86 -4.46
C ASN A 12 -27.33 17.33 -5.79
N HIS A 13 -26.79 17.81 -6.91
CA HIS A 13 -27.21 17.36 -8.25
C HIS A 13 -26.66 15.98 -8.59
N TYR A 14 -25.36 15.80 -8.39
CA TYR A 14 -24.67 14.55 -8.74
C TYR A 14 -24.72 13.50 -7.63
N LYS A 15 -25.05 13.92 -6.41
CA LYS A 15 -25.03 13.06 -5.21
C LYS A 15 -23.66 12.43 -4.99
N ASP A 16 -22.58 13.17 -5.27
CA ASP A 16 -21.20 12.72 -5.08
C ASP A 16 -20.25 13.90 -4.87
N MET A 17 -19.05 13.60 -4.34
CA MET A 17 -17.98 14.56 -4.19
C MET A 17 -17.32 14.86 -5.55
N HIS A 18 -17.16 16.13 -5.83
CA HIS A 18 -16.64 16.62 -7.09
C HIS A 18 -15.30 17.34 -6.95
N ASP A 19 -14.44 17.11 -7.93
CA ASP A 19 -13.26 17.92 -8.20
C ASP A 19 -13.68 19.07 -9.11
N MET A 20 -13.36 20.31 -8.72
CA MET A 20 -13.84 21.52 -9.40
C MET A 20 -12.67 22.42 -9.77
N GLU A 21 -12.65 22.84 -11.02
CA GLU A 21 -11.71 23.84 -11.52
C GLU A 21 -12.44 25.18 -11.73
N PHE A 22 -11.86 26.25 -11.24
CA PHE A 22 -12.43 27.59 -11.37
C PHE A 22 -11.35 28.66 -11.49
N THR A 23 -11.73 29.84 -11.96
CA THR A 23 -10.89 31.04 -11.91
C THR A 23 -11.69 32.21 -11.33
N VAL A 24 -10.96 33.24 -10.88
CA VAL A 24 -11.57 34.47 -10.40
C VAL A 24 -10.98 35.65 -11.19
N GLU A 25 -11.85 36.39 -11.86
CA GLU A 25 -11.48 37.62 -12.57
C GLU A 25 -12.33 38.78 -12.07
N ARG A 26 -11.67 39.86 -11.68
CA ARG A 26 -12.31 41.10 -11.17
C ARG A 26 -13.34 40.84 -10.06
N GLY A 27 -13.02 39.90 -9.16
CA GLY A 27 -13.90 39.52 -8.05
C GLY A 27 -15.08 38.65 -8.40
N LYS A 28 -15.20 38.19 -9.66
CA LYS A 28 -16.23 37.26 -10.13
C LYS A 28 -15.64 35.88 -10.33
N LEU A 29 -16.31 34.87 -9.80
CA LEU A 29 -15.93 33.44 -9.94
C LEU A 29 -16.50 32.89 -11.24
N TYR A 30 -15.67 32.13 -11.97
CA TYR A 30 -16.04 31.41 -13.17
C TYR A 30 -15.67 29.93 -13.00
N MET A 31 -16.65 29.05 -13.09
CA MET A 31 -16.42 27.61 -13.13
C MET A 31 -15.91 27.21 -14.51
N LEU A 32 -14.85 26.40 -14.54
CA LEU A 32 -14.23 25.94 -15.77
C LEU A 32 -14.58 24.47 -16.04
N GLN A 33 -14.49 23.63 -15.01
CA GLN A 33 -14.74 22.21 -15.13
C GLN A 33 -15.18 21.60 -13.80
N THR A 34 -16.00 20.56 -13.88
CA THR A 34 -16.25 19.64 -12.77
C THR A 34 -16.13 18.20 -13.23
N ARG A 35 -15.65 17.33 -12.35
CA ARG A 35 -15.50 15.90 -12.59
C ARG A 35 -15.63 15.11 -11.28
N ASN A 36 -15.88 13.81 -11.38
CA ASN A 36 -15.86 12.94 -10.20
C ASN A 36 -14.48 12.98 -9.55
N GLY A 37 -14.43 13.31 -8.26
CA GLY A 37 -13.20 13.40 -7.51
C GLY A 37 -12.52 12.03 -7.40
N LYS A 38 -11.24 11.97 -7.78
CA LYS A 38 -10.41 10.80 -7.49
C LYS A 38 -10.18 10.71 -5.99
N ARG A 39 -10.27 9.51 -5.43
CA ARG A 39 -10.17 9.30 -4.00
C ARG A 39 -9.38 8.05 -3.66
N THR A 40 -8.63 8.10 -2.57
CA THR A 40 -7.97 6.93 -1.97
C THR A 40 -9.02 6.03 -1.30
N ALA A 41 -8.67 4.79 -1.00
CA ALA A 41 -9.58 3.87 -0.32
C ALA A 41 -10.12 4.42 1.02
N PRO A 42 -9.29 5.00 1.91
CA PRO A 42 -9.80 5.65 3.12
C PRO A 42 -10.78 6.79 2.84
N ALA A 43 -10.48 7.63 1.83
CA ALA A 43 -11.34 8.73 1.44
C ALA A 43 -12.68 8.23 0.87
N ALA A 44 -12.68 7.17 0.06
CA ALA A 44 -13.90 6.59 -0.49
C ALA A 44 -14.88 6.15 0.61
N VAL A 45 -14.37 5.42 1.61
CA VAL A 45 -15.19 4.97 2.75
C VAL A 45 -15.69 6.17 3.58
N LYS A 46 -14.79 7.12 3.90
CA LYS A 46 -15.17 8.30 4.69
C LYS A 46 -16.25 9.12 3.99
N ILE A 47 -16.10 9.40 2.70
CA ILE A 47 -17.07 10.17 1.91
C ILE A 47 -18.42 9.44 1.87
N ALA A 48 -18.44 8.14 1.63
CA ALA A 48 -19.68 7.37 1.61
C ALA A 48 -20.42 7.43 2.96
N VAL A 49 -19.70 7.33 4.08
CA VAL A 49 -20.27 7.45 5.44
C VAL A 49 -20.83 8.86 5.69
N ASP A 50 -20.07 9.90 5.33
CA ASP A 50 -20.47 11.29 5.52
C ASP A 50 -21.73 11.61 4.70
N MET A 51 -21.78 11.19 3.44
CA MET A 51 -22.93 11.42 2.55
C MET A 51 -24.22 10.72 3.05
N VAL A 52 -24.09 9.56 3.71
CA VAL A 52 -25.24 8.93 4.39
C VAL A 52 -25.66 9.75 5.59
N ALA A 53 -24.71 10.24 6.39
CA ALA A 53 -25.01 11.07 7.57
C ALA A 53 -25.67 12.40 7.19
N GLU A 54 -25.31 12.98 6.05
CA GLU A 54 -25.87 14.20 5.47
C GLU A 54 -27.22 13.96 4.74
N GLY A 55 -27.61 12.70 4.57
CA GLY A 55 -28.87 12.33 3.89
C GLY A 55 -28.83 12.52 2.37
N LEU A 56 -27.66 12.61 1.78
CA LEU A 56 -27.48 12.74 0.32
C LEU A 56 -27.71 11.41 -0.41
N ILE A 57 -27.30 10.30 0.21
CA ILE A 57 -27.49 8.93 -0.27
C ILE A 57 -27.96 8.02 0.88
N ASP A 58 -28.51 6.87 0.56
CA ASP A 58 -28.82 5.85 1.54
C ASP A 58 -27.65 4.86 1.76
N LYS A 59 -27.81 3.94 2.71
CA LYS A 59 -26.77 2.97 3.07
C LYS A 59 -26.50 1.95 1.95
N GLU A 60 -27.53 1.59 1.18
CA GLU A 60 -27.39 0.64 0.07
C GLU A 60 -26.57 1.25 -1.06
N GLU A 61 -26.87 2.49 -1.42
CA GLU A 61 -26.09 3.26 -2.38
C GLU A 61 -24.63 3.45 -1.92
N ALA A 62 -24.43 3.79 -0.64
CA ALA A 62 -23.08 3.94 -0.08
C ALA A 62 -22.25 2.64 -0.21
N LEU A 63 -22.85 1.48 0.08
CA LEU A 63 -22.20 0.18 -0.07
C LEU A 63 -21.87 -0.13 -1.53
N MET A 64 -22.74 0.22 -2.47
CA MET A 64 -22.51 -0.01 -3.90
C MET A 64 -21.40 0.85 -4.49
N ARG A 65 -21.03 1.96 -3.84
CA ARG A 65 -19.96 2.88 -4.26
C ARG A 65 -18.57 2.45 -3.82
N ILE A 66 -18.47 1.53 -2.85
CA ILE A 66 -17.19 1.04 -2.34
C ILE A 66 -16.81 -0.22 -3.11
N GLU A 67 -15.70 -0.14 -3.83
CA GLU A 67 -15.16 -1.31 -4.50
C GLU A 67 -14.54 -2.30 -3.50
N PRO A 68 -14.78 -3.62 -3.63
CA PRO A 68 -14.20 -4.62 -2.73
C PRO A 68 -12.67 -4.52 -2.59
N ALA A 69 -11.96 -4.17 -3.68
CA ALA A 69 -10.52 -3.97 -3.66
C ALA A 69 -10.07 -2.81 -2.75
N GLN A 70 -10.91 -1.79 -2.55
CA GLN A 70 -10.63 -0.69 -1.63
C GLN A 70 -10.74 -1.15 -0.17
N ILE A 71 -11.69 -2.02 0.13
CA ILE A 71 -11.84 -2.60 1.47
C ILE A 71 -10.65 -3.52 1.77
N ASP A 72 -10.29 -4.38 0.82
CA ASP A 72 -9.13 -5.25 0.94
C ASP A 72 -7.86 -4.45 1.25
N GLN A 73 -7.63 -3.36 0.51
CA GLN A 73 -6.50 -2.46 0.76
C GLN A 73 -6.49 -1.88 2.19
N LEU A 74 -7.67 -1.58 2.76
CA LEU A 74 -7.78 -1.02 4.12
C LEU A 74 -7.56 -2.04 5.23
N LEU A 75 -7.72 -3.32 4.94
CA LEU A 75 -7.50 -4.41 5.90
C LEU A 75 -6.02 -4.79 6.04
N HIS A 76 -5.16 -4.35 5.12
CA HIS A 76 -3.73 -4.60 5.24
C HIS A 76 -3.07 -3.70 6.30
N PRO A 77 -2.04 -4.20 7.00
CA PRO A 77 -1.23 -3.39 7.89
C PRO A 77 -0.64 -2.17 7.18
N THR A 78 -0.57 -1.05 7.87
CA THR A 78 0.05 0.19 7.39
C THR A 78 1.03 0.71 8.45
N PHE A 79 2.05 1.43 8.02
CA PHE A 79 2.92 2.17 8.94
C PHE A 79 2.21 3.41 9.48
N ASP A 80 2.60 3.84 10.67
CA ASP A 80 2.21 5.15 11.17
C ASP A 80 2.64 6.25 10.19
N ALA A 81 1.76 7.23 9.94
CA ALA A 81 1.99 8.22 8.90
C ALA A 81 3.15 9.18 9.23
N ASP A 82 3.39 9.48 10.51
CA ASP A 82 4.44 10.41 10.92
C ASP A 82 5.78 9.69 11.00
N GLU A 83 5.81 8.43 11.45
CA GLU A 83 6.99 7.58 11.40
C GLU A 83 7.44 7.31 9.95
N LEU A 84 6.50 7.05 9.05
CA LEU A 84 6.80 6.84 7.63
C LEU A 84 7.41 8.09 6.95
N LYS A 85 6.98 9.30 7.35
CA LYS A 85 7.58 10.56 6.87
C LYS A 85 9.00 10.78 7.39
N ALA A 86 9.26 10.34 8.62
CA ALA A 86 10.57 10.45 9.27
C ALA A 86 11.56 9.37 8.80
N ALA A 87 11.05 8.24 8.29
CA ALA A 87 11.87 7.13 7.84
C ALA A 87 12.65 7.46 6.57
N GLU A 88 13.89 7.01 6.52
CA GLU A 88 14.72 7.11 5.33
C GLU A 88 14.27 6.10 4.26
N LYS A 89 14.09 6.58 3.04
CA LYS A 89 13.73 5.74 1.92
C LYS A 89 14.99 5.20 1.23
N LEU A 90 15.31 3.96 1.49
CA LEU A 90 16.53 3.32 0.97
C LEU A 90 16.43 2.95 -0.51
N THR A 91 15.30 2.44 -0.95
CA THR A 91 15.09 2.00 -2.35
C THR A 91 13.59 1.90 -2.69
N LYS A 92 13.29 1.50 -3.91
CA LYS A 92 11.94 1.24 -4.41
C LYS A 92 11.88 -0.10 -5.12
N GLY A 93 10.73 -0.78 -4.97
CA GLY A 93 10.37 -1.95 -5.76
C GLY A 93 8.92 -1.91 -6.20
N LEU A 94 8.48 -2.96 -6.86
CA LEU A 94 7.09 -3.12 -7.26
C LEU A 94 6.24 -3.51 -6.05
N PRO A 95 5.10 -2.84 -5.80
CA PRO A 95 4.16 -3.20 -4.74
C PRO A 95 3.40 -4.47 -5.14
N ALA A 96 4.08 -5.62 -5.05
CA ALA A 96 3.57 -6.89 -5.55
C ALA A 96 2.41 -7.44 -4.74
N SER A 97 2.39 -7.17 -3.44
CA SER A 97 1.25 -7.40 -2.55
C SER A 97 1.19 -6.28 -1.51
N PRO A 98 -0.01 -5.75 -1.22
CA PRO A 98 -0.16 -4.61 -0.33
C PRO A 98 0.20 -4.95 1.13
N GLY A 99 0.41 -3.90 1.94
CA GLY A 99 0.68 -4.01 3.36
C GLY A 99 1.96 -3.31 3.77
N ALA A 100 2.24 -3.38 5.07
CA ALA A 100 3.47 -2.93 5.70
C ALA A 100 4.02 -4.07 6.56
N ALA A 101 5.32 -4.25 6.53
CA ALA A 101 5.99 -5.26 7.33
C ALA A 101 7.34 -4.74 7.81
N CYS A 102 7.73 -5.12 9.01
CA CYS A 102 9.07 -4.91 9.52
C CYS A 102 9.51 -6.13 10.33
N GLY A 103 10.80 -6.39 10.34
CA GLY A 103 11.35 -7.56 11.01
C GLY A 103 12.83 -7.75 10.71
N GLN A 104 13.38 -8.81 11.24
CA GLN A 104 14.76 -9.21 10.98
C GLN A 104 14.90 -9.87 9.61
N ILE A 105 15.97 -9.55 8.92
CA ILE A 105 16.28 -10.07 7.59
C ILE A 105 16.72 -11.53 7.67
N TYR A 106 16.13 -12.38 6.85
CA TYR A 106 16.55 -13.77 6.63
C TYR A 106 16.64 -14.07 5.13
N PHE A 107 17.67 -14.84 4.74
CA PHE A 107 18.00 -15.08 3.35
C PHE A 107 17.56 -16.47 2.81
N ASN A 108 16.98 -17.30 3.66
CA ASN A 108 16.39 -18.58 3.26
C ASN A 108 15.14 -18.89 4.10
N ALA A 109 14.33 -19.80 3.59
CA ALA A 109 13.06 -20.18 4.20
C ALA A 109 13.24 -20.77 5.60
N THR A 110 14.18 -21.70 5.77
CA THR A 110 14.40 -22.43 7.02
C THR A 110 14.81 -21.50 8.17
N ASP A 111 15.70 -20.53 7.91
CA ASP A 111 16.14 -19.59 8.94
C ASP A 111 15.00 -18.63 9.33
N ALA A 112 14.20 -18.18 8.34
CA ALA A 112 13.01 -17.38 8.61
C ALA A 112 11.96 -18.12 9.45
N GLU A 113 11.68 -19.39 9.13
CA GLU A 113 10.77 -20.23 9.91
C GLU A 113 11.26 -20.42 11.35
N ASN A 114 12.55 -20.75 11.53
CA ASN A 114 13.15 -20.93 12.84
C ASN A 114 13.10 -19.66 13.68
N ALA A 115 13.34 -18.50 13.07
CA ALA A 115 13.24 -17.20 13.74
C ALA A 115 11.82 -16.94 14.23
N VAL A 116 10.83 -17.17 13.38
CA VAL A 116 9.42 -16.97 13.73
C VAL A 116 8.97 -17.96 14.80
N ALA A 117 9.40 -19.21 14.73
CA ALA A 117 9.15 -20.21 15.79
C ALA A 117 9.72 -19.78 17.15
N ASN A 118 10.79 -18.99 17.17
CA ASN A 118 11.39 -18.40 18.36
C ASN A 118 10.78 -17.03 18.75
N GLY A 119 9.65 -16.63 18.12
CA GLY A 119 8.93 -15.40 18.45
C GLY A 119 9.50 -14.13 17.82
N GLN A 120 10.40 -14.25 16.84
CA GLN A 120 10.96 -13.11 16.10
C GLN A 120 10.07 -12.78 14.89
N LYS A 121 10.07 -11.52 14.47
CA LYS A 121 9.46 -11.09 13.20
C LYS A 121 10.51 -11.21 12.11
N ALA A 122 10.18 -11.88 11.00
CA ALA A 122 11.09 -12.12 9.90
C ALA A 122 10.65 -11.40 8.63
N ILE A 123 11.61 -10.83 7.89
CA ILE A 123 11.48 -10.43 6.50
C ILE A 123 12.30 -11.38 5.65
N LEU A 124 11.64 -12.10 4.75
CA LEU A 124 12.34 -13.00 3.83
C LEU A 124 12.90 -12.20 2.65
N VAL A 125 14.22 -12.17 2.53
CA VAL A 125 14.95 -11.45 1.48
C VAL A 125 15.59 -12.46 0.53
N ARG A 126 15.19 -12.42 -0.74
CA ARG A 126 15.70 -13.34 -1.76
C ARG A 126 16.13 -12.58 -3.01
N LEU A 127 17.04 -13.19 -3.77
CA LEU A 127 17.29 -12.72 -5.13
C LEU A 127 16.00 -12.91 -5.97
N GLU A 128 15.40 -14.07 -5.86
CA GLU A 128 14.12 -14.47 -6.44
C GLU A 128 13.56 -15.65 -5.63
N THR A 129 12.25 -15.71 -5.39
CA THR A 129 11.67 -16.84 -4.67
C THR A 129 11.34 -18.01 -5.58
N SER A 130 11.45 -19.20 -5.03
CA SER A 130 11.06 -20.47 -5.65
C SER A 130 9.97 -21.19 -4.83
N PRO A 131 9.35 -22.26 -5.35
CA PRO A 131 8.40 -23.06 -4.57
C PRO A 131 8.96 -23.62 -3.26
N GLU A 132 10.27 -23.81 -3.16
CA GLU A 132 10.96 -24.27 -1.94
C GLU A 132 10.94 -23.21 -0.82
N ASP A 133 10.76 -21.95 -1.17
CA ASP A 133 10.68 -20.85 -0.21
C ASP A 133 9.29 -20.68 0.43
N LEU A 134 8.29 -21.49 0.01
CA LEU A 134 6.88 -21.30 0.41
C LEU A 134 6.69 -21.28 1.93
N ALA A 135 7.34 -22.17 2.67
CA ALA A 135 7.19 -22.23 4.12
C ALA A 135 7.75 -20.97 4.81
N GLY A 136 8.91 -20.50 4.38
CA GLY A 136 9.48 -19.21 4.84
C GLY A 136 8.64 -18.00 4.47
N MET A 137 8.03 -18.01 3.27
CA MET A 137 7.10 -16.96 2.85
C MET A 137 5.83 -16.92 3.71
N VAL A 138 5.31 -18.09 4.11
CA VAL A 138 4.17 -18.19 5.03
C VAL A 138 4.53 -17.69 6.42
N ALA A 139 5.70 -18.02 6.92
CA ALA A 139 6.15 -17.62 8.25
C ALA A 139 6.46 -16.09 8.32
N ALA A 140 7.15 -15.54 7.33
CA ALA A 140 7.61 -14.15 7.33
C ALA A 140 6.46 -13.13 7.40
N GLU A 141 6.72 -11.97 8.01
CA GLU A 141 5.83 -10.80 7.99
C GLU A 141 5.76 -10.15 6.60
N GLY A 142 6.88 -10.17 5.88
CA GLY A 142 6.98 -9.60 4.55
C GLY A 142 8.06 -10.25 3.69
N ILE A 143 7.98 -10.00 2.39
CA ILE A 143 8.86 -10.58 1.39
C ILE A 143 9.49 -9.46 0.57
N LEU A 144 10.82 -9.49 0.41
CA LEU A 144 11.58 -8.56 -0.41
C LEU A 144 12.39 -9.34 -1.44
N THR A 145 12.23 -9.03 -2.74
CA THR A 145 13.05 -9.66 -3.78
C THR A 145 13.75 -8.66 -4.67
N ALA A 146 15.00 -8.97 -5.03
CA ALA A 146 15.78 -8.17 -5.98
C ALA A 146 15.22 -8.28 -7.40
N ARG A 147 14.73 -9.46 -7.78
CA ARG A 147 14.16 -9.78 -9.09
C ARG A 147 12.70 -10.15 -9.00
N GLY A 148 12.04 -10.15 -10.13
CA GLY A 148 10.63 -10.54 -10.26
C GLY A 148 9.73 -9.36 -10.59
N GLY A 149 8.62 -9.66 -11.22
CA GLY A 149 7.57 -8.71 -11.61
C GLY A 149 6.26 -8.98 -10.86
N MET A 150 5.19 -8.30 -11.25
CA MET A 150 3.86 -8.48 -10.67
C MET A 150 3.26 -9.88 -10.86
N THR A 151 3.83 -10.69 -11.74
CA THR A 151 3.46 -12.09 -12.03
C THR A 151 4.51 -13.10 -11.58
N SER A 152 5.55 -12.66 -10.85
CA SER A 152 6.58 -13.57 -10.30
C SER A 152 5.99 -14.49 -9.23
N HIS A 153 6.69 -15.55 -8.91
CA HIS A 153 6.32 -16.48 -7.84
C HIS A 153 6.08 -15.74 -6.51
N ALA A 154 7.02 -14.85 -6.12
CA ALA A 154 6.87 -14.02 -4.92
C ALA A 154 5.56 -13.23 -4.92
N ALA A 155 5.26 -12.55 -6.03
CA ALA A 155 4.10 -11.68 -6.16
C ALA A 155 2.78 -12.45 -6.08
N VAL A 156 2.67 -13.57 -6.79
CA VAL A 156 1.45 -14.39 -6.86
C VAL A 156 1.17 -15.05 -5.50
N VAL A 157 2.18 -15.66 -4.91
CA VAL A 157 2.05 -16.37 -3.63
C VAL A 157 1.78 -15.38 -2.50
N ALA A 158 2.51 -14.27 -2.42
CA ALA A 158 2.30 -13.27 -1.38
C ALA A 158 0.87 -12.68 -1.40
N ARG A 159 0.33 -12.37 -2.60
CA ARG A 159 -1.08 -11.93 -2.74
C ARG A 159 -2.07 -12.99 -2.28
N GLY A 160 -1.84 -14.25 -2.65
CA GLY A 160 -2.70 -15.36 -2.23
C GLY A 160 -2.73 -15.56 -0.70
N MET A 161 -1.66 -15.18 -0.01
CA MET A 161 -1.52 -15.27 1.45
C MET A 161 -1.86 -13.96 2.18
N GLY A 162 -2.10 -12.85 1.48
CA GLY A 162 -2.27 -11.53 2.09
C GLY A 162 -1.00 -10.99 2.78
N LYS A 163 0.19 -11.43 2.36
CA LYS A 163 1.47 -10.99 2.92
C LYS A 163 2.04 -9.81 2.15
N CYS A 164 2.60 -8.82 2.85
CA CYS A 164 3.31 -7.71 2.24
C CYS A 164 4.45 -8.22 1.34
N CYS A 165 4.52 -7.71 0.11
CA CYS A 165 5.59 -8.10 -0.80
C CYS A 165 6.06 -6.91 -1.65
N VAL A 166 7.36 -6.62 -1.57
CA VAL A 166 8.05 -5.71 -2.46
C VAL A 166 8.95 -6.54 -3.37
N SER A 167 8.65 -6.53 -4.66
CA SER A 167 9.33 -7.38 -5.66
C SER A 167 10.08 -6.53 -6.68
N GLY A 168 11.12 -7.11 -7.30
CA GLY A 168 11.85 -6.45 -8.37
C GLY A 168 12.59 -5.18 -7.95
N CYS A 169 13.11 -5.15 -6.74
CA CYS A 169 14.00 -4.09 -6.26
C CYS A 169 15.38 -4.20 -6.95
N SER A 170 15.51 -3.74 -8.18
CA SER A 170 16.72 -3.90 -8.98
C SER A 170 17.97 -3.19 -8.43
N GLU A 171 17.78 -2.24 -7.52
CA GLU A 171 18.88 -1.49 -6.88
C GLU A 171 19.49 -2.24 -5.69
N ILE A 172 18.82 -3.28 -5.17
CA ILE A 172 19.37 -4.08 -4.08
C ILE A 172 20.27 -5.19 -4.62
N LYS A 173 21.32 -5.51 -3.86
CA LYS A 173 22.18 -6.66 -4.13
C LYS A 173 22.03 -7.65 -2.99
N VAL A 174 21.56 -8.83 -3.31
CA VAL A 174 21.35 -9.93 -2.35
C VAL A 174 22.44 -10.98 -2.59
N ASP A 175 23.26 -11.24 -1.58
CA ASP A 175 24.20 -12.36 -1.52
C ASP A 175 23.67 -13.37 -0.49
N GLU A 176 22.93 -14.34 -0.98
CA GLU A 176 22.28 -15.36 -0.14
C GLU A 176 23.31 -16.26 0.56
N ALA A 177 24.46 -16.53 -0.09
CA ALA A 177 25.51 -17.37 0.48
C ALA A 177 26.28 -16.64 1.59
N ALA A 178 26.56 -15.36 1.42
CA ALA A 178 27.19 -14.54 2.44
C ALA A 178 26.19 -13.95 3.45
N LYS A 179 24.86 -14.18 3.26
CA LYS A 179 23.77 -13.64 4.05
C LYS A 179 23.86 -12.12 4.20
N LYS A 180 23.97 -11.42 3.05
CA LYS A 180 24.11 -9.97 2.98
C LYS A 180 23.13 -9.34 2.00
N LEU A 181 22.56 -8.20 2.43
CA LEU A 181 21.76 -7.30 1.62
C LEU A 181 22.48 -5.95 1.52
N ILE A 182 22.72 -5.46 0.32
CA ILE A 182 23.31 -4.14 0.08
C ILE A 182 22.27 -3.26 -0.60
N ILE A 183 22.03 -2.08 -0.04
CA ILE A 183 21.13 -1.05 -0.56
C ILE A 183 21.89 0.29 -0.56
N GLY A 184 22.30 0.75 -1.74
CA GLY A 184 23.12 1.95 -1.84
C GLY A 184 24.44 1.81 -1.07
N GLU A 185 24.62 2.64 -0.05
CA GLU A 185 25.80 2.61 0.85
C GLU A 185 25.61 1.70 2.07
N TYR A 186 24.38 1.22 2.31
CA TYR A 186 24.05 0.40 3.47
C TYR A 186 24.30 -1.08 3.19
N THR A 187 24.85 -1.76 4.19
CA THR A 187 25.02 -3.21 4.17
C THR A 187 24.37 -3.80 5.40
N PHE A 188 23.41 -4.68 5.17
CA PHE A 188 22.68 -5.42 6.20
C PHE A 188 23.10 -6.88 6.18
N VAL A 189 23.13 -7.50 7.35
CA VAL A 189 23.39 -8.94 7.52
C VAL A 189 22.15 -9.63 8.10
N GLU A 190 22.18 -10.95 8.10
CA GLU A 190 21.10 -11.74 8.70
C GLU A 190 20.87 -11.35 10.16
N GLY A 191 19.60 -11.14 10.53
CA GLY A 191 19.18 -10.68 11.85
C GLY A 191 19.11 -9.15 12.01
N ASP A 192 19.64 -8.36 11.07
CA ASP A 192 19.42 -6.91 11.08
C ASP A 192 17.95 -6.58 10.84
N TYR A 193 17.47 -5.50 11.44
CA TYR A 193 16.07 -5.10 11.38
C TYR A 193 15.83 -4.12 10.22
N ILE A 194 14.78 -4.37 9.45
CA ILE A 194 14.34 -3.52 8.35
C ILE A 194 12.84 -3.28 8.40
#